data_a70c5923788af875934b670091f0ee56
#
_entry.id   a70c5923788af875934b670091f0ee56
#
_cell.length_a   1.000
_cell.length_b   1.000
_cell.length_c   1.000
_cell.angle_alpha   90.00
_cell.angle_beta   90.00
_cell.angle_gamma   90.00
#
_symmetry.space_group_name_H-M   'P 1'
#
loop_
_entity.id
_entity.type
_entity.pdbx_description
1 polymer ?
#
loop_
_entity_poly.entity_id
_entity_poly.type
_entity_poly.pdbx_seq_one_letter_code
_entity_poly.pdbx_strand_id
1 'polypeptide(L)'
;MSLTLEEALASLRVLALPMRTTFRSLDVRETALIKGESGWGEFAPFVEYSDQESLPWLESAIEAADKALSPALRESIPINATVPASNDEAEIEQILSWYPGVDAVKIKVGTGIKEDLARIKAVRKYLPKAKIRIDVNGSWSVKEALSNISAIYNEVAGDSLEYVEQPVASLDELKQLKEGMSVDVKIAGDEVLRKAKDPFAISLDGAIDILMLKVSPLGGIKRAMDLAIHHKLPVVVSSALESAVGISHGLALAARVPNLDYACGLGTSALFNQDVSDIPIISGAIKVKNYPIEIVQIERHELKGERLEWWRNRISRVWNLRRPA
;
A
#
# COMPACT_ATOMS: atom_id res chain seq x y z
N MET A 1 -13.55 -2.82 -26.08
CA MET A 1 -13.40 -4.30 -25.88
C MET A 1 -12.54 -4.52 -24.64
N SER A 2 -12.66 -5.63 -23.93
CA SER A 2 -11.74 -5.88 -22.79
C SER A 2 -10.37 -6.31 -23.32
N LEU A 3 -9.30 -5.83 -22.71
CA LEU A 3 -7.91 -6.16 -23.03
C LEU A 3 -7.71 -7.68 -23.13
N THR A 4 -7.11 -8.14 -24.19
CA THR A 4 -6.78 -9.55 -24.40
C THR A 4 -5.36 -9.86 -23.88
N LEU A 5 -5.07 -11.16 -23.66
CA LEU A 5 -3.70 -11.57 -23.28
C LEU A 5 -2.66 -11.17 -24.34
N GLU A 6 -3.01 -11.31 -25.61
CA GLU A 6 -2.11 -10.96 -26.71
C GLU A 6 -1.76 -9.47 -26.70
N GLU A 7 -2.78 -8.60 -26.57
CA GLU A 7 -2.57 -7.15 -26.45
C GLU A 7 -1.78 -6.76 -25.19
N ALA A 8 -2.10 -7.37 -24.04
CA ALA A 8 -1.35 -7.17 -22.82
C ALA A 8 0.13 -7.53 -22.96
N LEU A 9 0.42 -8.68 -23.58
CA LEU A 9 1.80 -9.12 -23.81
C LEU A 9 2.51 -8.31 -24.92
N ALA A 10 1.78 -7.81 -25.91
CA ALA A 10 2.35 -6.94 -26.96
C ALA A 10 2.76 -5.56 -26.41
N SER A 11 1.98 -5.03 -25.48
CA SER A 11 2.24 -3.73 -24.84
C SER A 11 3.14 -3.79 -23.61
N LEU A 12 3.48 -4.99 -23.12
CA LEU A 12 4.18 -5.21 -21.86
C LEU A 12 5.51 -4.47 -21.79
N ARG A 13 5.70 -3.74 -20.66
CA ARG A 13 6.97 -3.17 -20.22
C ARG A 13 7.26 -3.66 -18.80
N VAL A 14 8.41 -4.26 -18.61
CA VAL A 14 8.85 -4.73 -17.29
C VAL A 14 10.02 -3.87 -16.84
N LEU A 15 9.88 -3.27 -15.67
CA LEU A 15 10.82 -2.28 -15.16
C LEU A 15 11.45 -2.75 -13.85
N ALA A 16 12.67 -2.30 -13.60
CA ALA A 16 13.39 -2.43 -12.33
C ALA A 16 13.66 -1.02 -11.78
N LEU A 17 12.81 -0.56 -10.89
CA LEU A 17 12.85 0.80 -10.35
C LEU A 17 13.73 0.84 -9.10
N PRO A 18 14.81 1.66 -9.07
CA PRO A 18 15.69 1.76 -7.91
C PRO A 18 15.02 2.49 -6.75
N MET A 19 15.22 2.00 -5.55
CA MET A 19 14.73 2.61 -4.31
C MET A 19 15.74 3.59 -3.73
N ARG A 20 15.29 4.60 -2.99
CA ARG A 20 16.14 5.54 -2.22
C ARG A 20 16.62 4.93 -0.90
N THR A 21 15.86 4.03 -0.36
CA THR A 21 16.14 3.29 0.87
C THR A 21 15.58 1.89 0.75
N THR A 22 16.19 0.94 1.44
CA THR A 22 15.68 -0.44 1.49
C THR A 22 14.29 -0.48 2.12
N PHE A 23 13.32 -1.03 1.41
CA PHE A 23 11.95 -1.22 1.90
C PHE A 23 11.46 -2.64 1.63
N ARG A 24 10.96 -3.36 2.65
CA ARG A 24 10.65 -4.81 2.56
C ARG A 24 11.82 -5.66 2.04
N SER A 25 13.04 -5.33 2.42
CA SER A 25 14.27 -5.97 1.92
C SER A 25 14.48 -5.82 0.41
N LEU A 26 13.90 -4.79 -0.20
CA LEU A 26 14.06 -4.48 -1.61
C LEU A 26 14.83 -3.18 -1.77
N ASP A 27 15.88 -3.20 -2.59
CA ASP A 27 16.61 -2.02 -3.07
C ASP A 27 16.18 -1.66 -4.51
N VAL A 28 15.49 -2.59 -5.17
CA VAL A 28 14.92 -2.44 -6.50
C VAL A 28 13.52 -3.03 -6.51
N ARG A 29 12.56 -2.29 -7.03
CA ARG A 29 11.18 -2.75 -7.21
C ARG A 29 10.93 -3.10 -8.67
N GLU A 30 10.68 -4.38 -8.96
CA GLU A 30 10.23 -4.78 -10.27
C GLU A 30 8.72 -4.58 -10.43
N THR A 31 8.31 -4.06 -11.58
CA THR A 31 6.91 -3.88 -11.96
C THR A 31 6.68 -4.16 -13.43
N ALA A 32 5.50 -4.63 -13.79
CA ALA A 32 5.09 -4.87 -15.17
C ALA A 32 3.94 -3.95 -15.54
N LEU A 33 4.10 -3.15 -16.58
CA LEU A 33 3.11 -2.26 -17.12
C LEU A 33 2.46 -2.85 -18.36
N ILE A 34 1.15 -2.83 -18.45
CA ILE A 34 0.35 -3.22 -19.61
C ILE A 34 -0.49 -2.03 -20.08
N LYS A 35 -0.71 -1.90 -21.39
CA LYS A 35 -1.44 -0.76 -21.97
C LYS A 35 -2.74 -1.22 -22.59
N GLY A 36 -3.83 -0.56 -22.23
CA GLY A 36 -5.16 -0.72 -22.81
C GLY A 36 -5.69 0.57 -23.42
N GLU A 37 -6.99 0.61 -23.69
CA GLU A 37 -7.67 1.75 -24.33
C GLU A 37 -7.67 3.01 -23.45
N SER A 38 -7.75 2.86 -22.12
CA SER A 38 -7.82 3.99 -21.17
C SER A 38 -6.46 4.44 -20.62
N GLY A 39 -5.39 3.68 -20.86
CA GLY A 39 -4.05 4.03 -20.39
C GLY A 39 -3.20 2.84 -19.99
N TRP A 40 -2.38 3.05 -18.97
CA TRP A 40 -1.50 2.02 -18.43
C TRP A 40 -2.07 1.43 -17.15
N GLY A 41 -1.97 0.11 -17.00
CA GLY A 41 -2.19 -0.61 -15.77
C GLY A 41 -0.92 -1.25 -15.26
N GLU A 42 -0.80 -1.40 -13.94
CA GLU A 42 0.39 -1.96 -13.28
C GLU A 42 0.09 -3.32 -12.66
N PHE A 43 0.84 -4.33 -13.11
CA PHE A 43 0.90 -5.66 -12.52
C PHE A 43 2.22 -5.81 -11.77
N ALA A 44 2.19 -5.62 -10.46
CA ALA A 44 3.39 -5.61 -9.62
C ALA A 44 3.27 -6.46 -8.34
N PRO A 45 2.76 -7.71 -8.40
CA PRO A 45 2.81 -8.59 -7.23
C PRO A 45 4.27 -8.85 -6.86
N PHE A 46 4.55 -8.98 -5.56
CA PHE A 46 5.89 -9.34 -5.12
C PHE A 46 6.30 -10.68 -5.72
N VAL A 47 7.61 -10.84 -5.98
CA VAL A 47 8.12 -12.01 -6.71
C VAL A 47 7.88 -13.34 -5.99
N GLU A 48 7.80 -13.30 -4.66
CA GLU A 48 7.52 -14.44 -3.78
C GLU A 48 6.04 -14.85 -3.75
N TYR A 49 5.12 -14.01 -4.28
CA TYR A 49 3.70 -14.34 -4.32
C TYR A 49 3.39 -15.39 -5.38
N SER A 50 2.53 -16.34 -5.03
CA SER A 50 2.00 -17.33 -5.96
C SER A 50 1.20 -16.69 -7.09
N ASP A 51 0.98 -17.45 -8.17
CA ASP A 51 0.13 -17.01 -9.28
C ASP A 51 -1.31 -16.72 -8.80
N GLN A 52 -1.83 -17.49 -7.82
CA GLN A 52 -3.15 -17.28 -7.25
C GLN A 52 -3.26 -15.97 -6.44
N GLU A 53 -2.25 -15.64 -5.62
CA GLU A 53 -2.18 -14.36 -4.91
C GLU A 53 -2.00 -13.18 -5.84
N SER A 54 -1.41 -13.42 -7.02
CA SER A 54 -1.15 -12.40 -8.05
C SER A 54 -2.39 -12.10 -8.91
N LEU A 55 -3.40 -12.96 -8.90
CA LEU A 55 -4.59 -12.79 -9.75
C LEU A 55 -5.35 -11.47 -9.52
N PRO A 56 -5.62 -11.02 -8.29
CA PRO A 56 -6.26 -9.73 -8.07
C PRO A 56 -5.43 -8.56 -8.62
N TRP A 57 -4.10 -8.63 -8.57
CA TRP A 57 -3.21 -7.60 -9.12
C TRP A 57 -3.36 -7.48 -10.63
N LEU A 58 -3.53 -8.61 -11.34
CA LEU A 58 -3.77 -8.61 -12.77
C LEU A 58 -5.15 -8.02 -13.10
N GLU A 59 -6.19 -8.36 -12.34
CA GLU A 59 -7.53 -7.80 -12.51
C GLU A 59 -7.50 -6.27 -12.32
N SER A 60 -6.77 -5.78 -11.31
CA SER A 60 -6.56 -4.35 -11.08
C SER A 60 -5.81 -3.68 -12.23
N ALA A 61 -4.76 -4.31 -12.75
CA ALA A 61 -4.00 -3.78 -13.89
C ALA A 61 -4.86 -3.67 -15.15
N ILE A 62 -5.67 -4.68 -15.43
CA ILE A 62 -6.62 -4.69 -16.57
C ILE A 62 -7.69 -3.62 -16.37
N GLU A 63 -8.25 -3.47 -15.16
CA GLU A 63 -9.20 -2.42 -14.86
C GLU A 63 -8.61 -1.04 -15.14
N ALA A 64 -7.39 -0.77 -14.67
CA ALA A 64 -6.70 0.50 -14.88
C ALA A 64 -6.39 0.79 -16.34
N ALA A 65 -6.03 -0.25 -17.12
CA ALA A 65 -5.69 -0.12 -18.53
C ALA A 65 -6.93 0.10 -19.43
N ASP A 66 -8.05 -0.54 -19.09
CA ASP A 66 -9.23 -0.59 -19.98
C ASP A 66 -10.35 0.40 -19.62
N LYS A 67 -10.45 0.78 -18.33
CA LYS A 67 -11.60 1.55 -17.87
C LYS A 67 -11.22 3.00 -17.60
N ALA A 68 -11.92 3.91 -18.28
CA ALA A 68 -11.87 5.31 -17.92
C ALA A 68 -12.36 5.50 -16.47
N LEU A 69 -11.63 6.30 -15.72
CA LEU A 69 -11.95 6.60 -14.34
C LEU A 69 -13.22 7.46 -14.27
N SER A 70 -14.18 7.04 -13.43
CA SER A 70 -15.36 7.85 -13.11
C SER A 70 -14.97 9.16 -12.42
N PRO A 71 -15.84 10.18 -12.37
CA PRO A 71 -15.57 11.43 -11.67
C PRO A 71 -15.13 11.19 -10.23
N ALA A 72 -14.15 11.98 -9.78
CA ALA A 72 -13.63 11.96 -8.43
C ALA A 72 -14.44 12.88 -7.51
N LEU A 73 -14.55 12.55 -6.22
CA LEU A 73 -15.14 13.40 -5.20
C LEU A 73 -14.15 14.45 -4.65
N ARG A 74 -12.84 14.26 -4.94
CA ARG A 74 -11.75 15.09 -4.43
C ARG A 74 -10.69 15.33 -5.50
N GLU A 75 -10.07 16.50 -5.47
CA GLU A 75 -8.98 16.88 -6.40
C GLU A 75 -7.60 16.53 -5.83
N SER A 76 -7.50 16.31 -4.52
CA SER A 76 -6.25 15.94 -3.85
C SER A 76 -6.52 14.99 -2.69
N ILE A 77 -5.53 14.15 -2.37
CA ILE A 77 -5.59 13.16 -1.31
C ILE A 77 -4.51 13.46 -0.30
N PRO A 78 -4.85 13.70 0.98
CA PRO A 78 -3.86 13.78 2.06
C PRO A 78 -3.16 12.43 2.22
N ILE A 79 -1.84 12.46 2.40
CA ILE A 79 -1.03 11.25 2.53
C ILE A 79 -0.22 11.24 3.82
N ASN A 80 0.15 10.05 4.28
CA ASN A 80 1.15 9.90 5.34
C ASN A 80 2.56 9.68 4.79
N ALA A 81 3.56 10.09 5.55
CA ALA A 81 4.92 9.61 5.36
C ALA A 81 5.02 8.12 5.73
N THR A 82 5.96 7.41 5.11
CA THR A 82 6.25 6.00 5.42
C THR A 82 7.71 5.86 5.79
N VAL A 83 7.97 5.41 7.03
CA VAL A 83 9.32 5.17 7.57
C VAL A 83 9.56 3.67 7.64
N PRO A 84 10.57 3.12 6.91
CA PRO A 84 10.96 1.73 6.98
C PRO A 84 11.55 1.37 8.36
N ALA A 85 11.93 0.10 8.54
CA ALA A 85 12.53 -0.40 9.77
C ALA A 85 14.01 0.03 9.93
N SER A 86 14.32 1.32 9.67
CA SER A 86 15.63 1.89 9.90
C SER A 86 15.84 2.26 11.36
N ASN A 87 17.07 2.07 11.87
CA ASN A 87 17.50 2.51 13.20
C ASN A 87 18.48 3.69 13.11
N ASP A 88 18.77 4.18 11.92
CA ASP A 88 19.61 5.37 11.70
C ASP A 88 18.73 6.63 11.73
N GLU A 89 18.97 7.48 12.73
CA GLU A 89 18.22 8.73 12.91
C GLU A 89 18.40 9.70 11.73
N ALA A 90 19.61 9.75 11.15
CA ALA A 90 19.87 10.61 9.99
C ALA A 90 19.14 10.12 8.74
N GLU A 91 19.04 8.81 8.54
CA GLU A 91 18.23 8.22 7.48
C GLU A 91 16.74 8.52 7.69
N ILE A 92 16.23 8.40 8.91
CA ILE A 92 14.83 8.72 9.24
C ILE A 92 14.55 10.21 8.94
N GLU A 93 15.43 11.13 9.32
CA GLU A 93 15.30 12.55 8.97
C GLU A 93 15.24 12.75 7.46
N GLN A 94 16.16 12.13 6.73
CA GLN A 94 16.21 12.23 5.27
C GLN A 94 14.92 11.70 4.65
N ILE A 95 14.40 10.54 5.10
CA ILE A 95 13.15 9.97 4.64
C ILE A 95 11.98 10.94 4.88
N LEU A 96 11.89 11.50 6.08
CA LEU A 96 10.81 12.44 6.41
C LEU A 96 10.86 13.71 5.55
N SER A 97 12.04 14.14 5.11
CA SER A 97 12.21 15.29 4.21
C SER A 97 11.57 15.09 2.83
N TRP A 98 11.34 13.85 2.40
CA TRP A 98 10.66 13.53 1.13
C TRP A 98 9.14 13.74 1.19
N TYR A 99 8.58 14.02 2.38
CA TYR A 99 7.15 14.14 2.63
C TYR A 99 6.76 15.52 3.19
N PRO A 100 6.93 16.61 2.41
CA PRO A 100 6.68 17.96 2.90
C PRO A 100 5.22 18.18 3.31
N GLY A 101 5.01 18.61 4.54
CA GLY A 101 3.69 19.04 5.05
C GLY A 101 2.74 17.93 5.45
N VAL A 102 3.20 16.69 5.65
CA VAL A 102 2.36 15.60 6.14
C VAL A 102 2.03 15.75 7.62
N ASP A 103 0.81 15.35 7.99
CA ASP A 103 0.31 15.37 9.36
C ASP A 103 0.30 13.97 10.02
N ALA A 104 0.66 12.93 9.28
CA ALA A 104 0.70 11.57 9.77
C ALA A 104 1.94 10.82 9.26
N VAL A 105 2.47 9.91 10.09
CA VAL A 105 3.62 9.07 9.76
C VAL A 105 3.30 7.62 10.10
N LYS A 106 3.44 6.73 9.10
CA LYS A 106 3.38 5.28 9.30
C LYS A 106 4.79 4.72 9.46
N ILE A 107 5.04 4.07 10.57
CA ILE A 107 6.35 3.55 10.98
C ILE A 107 6.31 2.03 10.96
N LYS A 108 7.25 1.40 10.25
CA LYS A 108 7.45 -0.04 10.32
C LYS A 108 8.05 -0.43 11.66
N VAL A 109 7.41 -1.39 12.36
CA VAL A 109 7.81 -1.91 13.66
C VAL A 109 7.86 -3.45 13.63
N GLY A 110 8.32 -4.07 14.73
CA GLY A 110 8.43 -5.53 14.83
C GLY A 110 9.87 -6.03 14.76
N THR A 111 10.85 -5.14 14.82
CA THR A 111 12.28 -5.50 14.91
C THR A 111 12.78 -5.65 16.35
N GLY A 112 11.97 -5.29 17.34
CA GLY A 112 12.23 -5.30 18.76
C GLY A 112 11.72 -4.01 19.38
N ILE A 113 11.08 -4.11 20.56
CA ILE A 113 10.39 -2.95 21.18
C ILE A 113 11.36 -1.78 21.45
N LYS A 114 12.61 -2.06 21.80
CA LYS A 114 13.60 -1.02 22.08
C LYS A 114 13.97 -0.23 20.83
N GLU A 115 14.21 -0.93 19.75
CA GLU A 115 14.51 -0.37 18.42
C GLU A 115 13.29 0.37 17.85
N ASP A 116 12.11 -0.20 18.01
CA ASP A 116 10.85 0.39 17.55
C ASP A 116 10.54 1.71 18.29
N LEU A 117 10.74 1.76 19.61
CA LEU A 117 10.60 2.98 20.41
C LEU A 117 11.65 4.03 20.04
N ALA A 118 12.91 3.64 19.78
CA ALA A 118 13.93 4.56 19.33
C ALA A 118 13.58 5.21 17.98
N ARG A 119 13.05 4.41 17.04
CA ARG A 119 12.55 4.88 15.73
C ARG A 119 11.39 5.87 15.87
N ILE A 120 10.44 5.57 16.74
CA ILE A 120 9.30 6.45 17.05
C ILE A 120 9.79 7.77 17.65
N LYS A 121 10.76 7.75 18.57
CA LYS A 121 11.37 8.95 19.13
C LYS A 121 12.07 9.81 18.09
N ALA A 122 12.80 9.18 17.16
CA ALA A 122 13.43 9.89 16.05
C ALA A 122 12.37 10.59 15.17
N VAL A 123 11.29 9.90 14.80
CA VAL A 123 10.17 10.52 14.06
C VAL A 123 9.56 11.69 14.83
N ARG A 124 9.32 11.54 16.14
CA ARG A 124 8.79 12.60 17.01
C ARG A 124 9.67 13.84 17.10
N LYS A 125 10.99 13.65 17.06
CA LYS A 125 11.93 14.75 17.07
C LYS A 125 11.76 15.67 15.86
N TYR A 126 11.53 15.09 14.68
CA TYR A 126 11.39 15.84 13.41
C TYR A 126 9.94 16.29 13.12
N LEU A 127 8.95 15.48 13.50
CA LEU A 127 7.53 15.76 13.31
C LEU A 127 6.76 15.63 14.64
N PRO A 128 6.95 16.58 15.59
CA PRO A 128 6.46 16.46 16.96
C PRO A 128 4.93 16.42 17.07
N LYS A 129 4.20 16.95 16.09
CA LYS A 129 2.73 17.01 16.09
C LYS A 129 2.06 15.95 15.19
N ALA A 130 2.84 15.19 14.41
CA ALA A 130 2.28 14.22 13.48
C ALA A 130 1.55 13.09 14.22
N LYS A 131 0.45 12.61 13.65
CA LYS A 131 -0.19 11.37 14.08
C LYS A 131 0.74 10.18 13.76
N ILE A 132 0.92 9.31 14.73
CA ILE A 132 1.75 8.11 14.57
C ILE A 132 0.85 6.93 14.22
N ARG A 133 1.28 6.17 13.26
CA ARG A 133 0.71 4.88 12.86
C ARG A 133 1.83 3.87 12.88
N ILE A 134 1.59 2.70 13.37
CA ILE A 134 2.57 1.61 13.32
C ILE A 134 2.05 0.47 12.47
N ASP A 135 2.95 -0.16 11.72
CA ASP A 135 2.63 -1.28 10.85
C ASP A 135 3.55 -2.46 11.20
N VAL A 136 2.93 -3.53 11.67
CA VAL A 136 3.58 -4.72 12.24
C VAL A 136 3.63 -5.87 11.22
N ASN A 137 2.79 -5.83 10.19
CA ASN A 137 2.62 -6.89 9.18
C ASN A 137 2.33 -8.28 9.79
N GLY A 138 1.61 -8.34 10.91
CA GLY A 138 1.19 -9.59 11.55
C GLY A 138 2.29 -10.35 12.26
N SER A 139 3.40 -9.70 12.60
CA SER A 139 4.58 -10.40 13.12
C SER A 139 4.59 -10.65 14.61
N TRP A 140 3.73 -9.98 15.40
CA TRP A 140 3.65 -10.20 16.84
C TRP A 140 2.71 -11.34 17.21
N SER A 141 3.02 -12.03 18.30
CA SER A 141 2.04 -12.83 19.04
C SER A 141 1.07 -11.88 19.78
N VAL A 142 -0.08 -12.37 20.20
CA VAL A 142 -1.06 -11.59 20.99
C VAL A 142 -0.41 -11.02 22.26
N LYS A 143 0.41 -11.80 22.97
CA LYS A 143 1.12 -11.36 24.17
C LYS A 143 2.10 -10.21 23.89
N GLU A 144 2.89 -10.33 22.83
CA GLU A 144 3.80 -9.26 22.40
C GLU A 144 3.03 -8.01 21.97
N ALA A 145 1.94 -8.17 21.19
CA ALA A 145 1.11 -7.08 20.76
C ALA A 145 0.52 -6.28 21.93
N LEU A 146 -0.05 -6.94 22.94
CA LEU A 146 -0.56 -6.32 24.15
C LEU A 146 0.51 -5.48 24.87
N SER A 147 1.70 -6.04 25.06
CA SER A 147 2.82 -5.37 25.73
C SER A 147 3.36 -4.20 24.90
N ASN A 148 3.62 -4.43 23.62
CA ASN A 148 4.28 -3.47 22.74
C ASN A 148 3.35 -2.29 22.41
N ILE A 149 2.05 -2.53 22.15
CA ILE A 149 1.07 -1.48 21.93
C ILE A 149 0.97 -0.57 23.16
N SER A 150 0.89 -1.13 24.37
CA SER A 150 0.87 -0.35 25.61
C SER A 150 2.15 0.49 25.78
N ALA A 151 3.33 -0.08 25.49
CA ALA A 151 4.59 0.65 25.58
C ALA A 151 4.67 1.80 24.56
N ILE A 152 4.25 1.56 23.32
CA ILE A 152 4.22 2.57 22.24
C ILE A 152 3.19 3.65 22.55
N TYR A 153 1.99 3.28 23.01
CA TYR A 153 0.94 4.21 23.40
C TYR A 153 1.41 5.20 24.47
N ASN A 154 2.11 4.70 25.48
CA ASN A 154 2.68 5.54 26.54
C ASN A 154 3.81 6.45 26.01
N GLU A 155 4.64 5.95 25.08
CA GLU A 155 5.75 6.74 24.51
C GLU A 155 5.24 7.93 23.68
N VAL A 156 4.17 7.76 22.91
CA VAL A 156 3.63 8.81 22.04
C VAL A 156 2.58 9.70 22.70
N ALA A 157 2.37 9.60 24.01
CA ALA A 157 1.35 10.31 24.76
C ALA A 157 -0.09 10.00 24.25
N GLY A 158 -0.38 8.72 24.01
CA GLY A 158 -1.73 8.19 23.76
C GLY A 158 -2.40 8.71 22.50
N ASP A 159 -3.07 9.84 22.56
CA ASP A 159 -3.89 10.43 21.49
C ASP A 159 -3.17 10.64 20.15
N SER A 160 -1.86 10.54 20.17
CA SER A 160 -1.05 10.64 18.95
C SER A 160 -0.89 9.32 18.21
N LEU A 161 -1.16 8.17 18.84
CA LEU A 161 -1.18 6.86 18.16
C LEU A 161 -2.55 6.70 17.49
N GLU A 162 -2.59 6.95 16.16
CA GLU A 162 -3.84 6.99 15.43
C GLU A 162 -4.41 5.59 15.19
N TYR A 163 -3.56 4.63 14.84
CA TYR A 163 -3.91 3.21 14.76
C TYR A 163 -2.67 2.29 14.71
N VAL A 164 -2.92 1.01 14.96
CA VAL A 164 -1.98 -0.09 14.80
C VAL A 164 -2.43 -0.96 13.62
N GLU A 165 -1.62 -1.05 12.56
CA GLU A 165 -1.92 -1.86 11.37
C GLU A 165 -1.40 -3.27 11.56
N GLN A 166 -2.31 -4.25 11.41
CA GLN A 166 -2.07 -5.69 11.43
C GLN A 166 -1.05 -6.14 12.51
N PRO A 167 -1.36 -5.97 13.80
CA PRO A 167 -0.42 -6.33 14.86
C PRO A 167 -0.14 -7.82 14.96
N VAL A 168 -1.12 -8.66 14.68
CA VAL A 168 -1.06 -10.13 14.75
C VAL A 168 -1.56 -10.77 13.46
N ALA A 169 -1.30 -12.07 13.25
CA ALA A 169 -1.43 -12.70 11.93
C ALA A 169 -2.88 -13.02 11.52
N SER A 170 -3.75 -13.40 12.46
CA SER A 170 -5.09 -13.94 12.16
C SER A 170 -6.23 -13.10 12.75
N LEU A 171 -7.45 -13.32 12.23
CA LEU A 171 -8.66 -12.68 12.76
C LEU A 171 -8.95 -13.09 14.21
N ASP A 172 -8.72 -14.34 14.57
CA ASP A 172 -8.97 -14.80 15.94
C ASP A 172 -7.98 -14.18 16.93
N GLU A 173 -6.71 -14.03 16.52
CA GLU A 173 -5.71 -13.32 17.32
C GLU A 173 -6.04 -11.82 17.44
N LEU A 174 -6.56 -11.18 16.39
CA LEU A 174 -7.01 -9.78 16.45
C LEU A 174 -8.17 -9.60 17.45
N LYS A 175 -9.13 -10.51 17.48
CA LYS A 175 -10.22 -10.50 18.48
C LYS A 175 -9.67 -10.66 19.89
N GLN A 176 -8.80 -11.65 20.12
CA GLN A 176 -8.15 -11.87 21.41
C GLN A 176 -7.34 -10.65 21.85
N LEU A 177 -6.62 -10.02 20.91
CA LEU A 177 -5.89 -8.79 21.18
C LEU A 177 -6.83 -7.67 21.63
N LYS A 178 -7.90 -7.41 20.88
CA LYS A 178 -8.85 -6.34 21.20
C LYS A 178 -9.54 -6.55 22.56
N GLU A 179 -9.88 -7.78 22.89
CA GLU A 179 -10.45 -8.14 24.21
C GLU A 179 -9.45 -7.90 25.36
N GLY A 180 -8.15 -8.07 25.12
CA GLY A 180 -7.10 -7.94 26.13
C GLY A 180 -6.48 -6.53 26.21
N MET A 181 -6.77 -5.62 25.27
CA MET A 181 -6.16 -4.29 25.25
C MET A 181 -6.56 -3.44 26.45
N SER A 182 -5.57 -2.81 27.07
CA SER A 182 -5.74 -1.87 28.20
C SER A 182 -5.70 -0.41 27.78
N VAL A 183 -5.42 -0.12 26.50
CA VAL A 183 -5.32 1.21 25.91
C VAL A 183 -6.33 1.37 24.78
N ASP A 184 -6.87 2.59 24.63
CA ASP A 184 -7.83 2.90 23.57
C ASP A 184 -7.08 3.34 22.31
N VAL A 185 -6.78 2.37 21.43
CA VAL A 185 -6.20 2.62 20.11
C VAL A 185 -6.89 1.73 19.07
N LYS A 186 -7.09 2.28 17.88
CA LYS A 186 -7.75 1.55 16.78
C LYS A 186 -6.83 0.52 16.15
N ILE A 187 -7.39 -0.59 15.71
CA ILE A 187 -6.72 -1.64 14.97
C ILE A 187 -7.13 -1.54 13.49
N ALA A 188 -6.15 -1.47 12.59
CA ALA A 188 -6.38 -1.51 11.16
C ALA A 188 -6.02 -2.88 10.58
N GLY A 189 -6.89 -3.46 9.75
CA GLY A 189 -6.67 -4.75 9.10
C GLY A 189 -6.21 -4.61 7.65
N ASP A 190 -5.06 -5.18 7.31
CA ASP A 190 -4.51 -5.27 5.95
C ASP A 190 -4.48 -6.74 5.47
N GLU A 191 -3.56 -7.54 6.02
CA GLU A 191 -3.32 -8.91 5.59
C GLU A 191 -4.55 -9.80 5.75
N VAL A 192 -5.29 -9.65 6.83
CA VAL A 192 -6.50 -10.42 7.09
C VAL A 192 -7.58 -10.21 6.04
N LEU A 193 -7.59 -9.07 5.35
CA LEU A 193 -8.50 -8.80 4.25
C LEU A 193 -7.94 -9.29 2.91
N ARG A 194 -6.76 -8.79 2.52
CA ARG A 194 -6.21 -9.02 1.17
C ARG A 194 -5.70 -10.43 0.93
N LYS A 195 -5.40 -11.20 1.99
CA LYS A 195 -5.00 -12.61 1.91
C LYS A 195 -6.15 -13.57 2.18
N ALA A 196 -7.35 -13.07 2.50
CA ALA A 196 -8.51 -13.90 2.68
C ALA A 196 -8.88 -14.60 1.37
N LYS A 197 -9.26 -15.88 1.44
CA LYS A 197 -9.75 -16.62 0.27
C LYS A 197 -10.97 -15.95 -0.36
N ASP A 198 -11.87 -15.45 0.48
CA ASP A 198 -12.98 -14.60 0.09
C ASP A 198 -13.10 -13.45 1.10
N PRO A 199 -12.66 -12.24 0.75
CA PRO A 199 -12.71 -11.10 1.65
C PRO A 199 -14.12 -10.60 1.96
N PHE A 200 -15.14 -11.02 1.21
CA PHE A 200 -16.55 -10.73 1.52
C PHE A 200 -17.15 -11.71 2.54
N ALA A 201 -16.61 -12.92 2.64
CA ALA A 201 -17.14 -13.95 3.54
C ALA A 201 -16.61 -13.89 4.97
N ILE A 202 -15.57 -13.08 5.23
CA ILE A 202 -14.97 -12.96 6.57
C ILE A 202 -15.75 -11.99 7.45
N SER A 203 -15.90 -12.31 8.75
CA SER A 203 -16.45 -11.36 9.74
C SER A 203 -15.30 -10.60 10.40
N LEU A 204 -15.32 -9.28 10.21
CA LEU A 204 -14.33 -8.36 10.80
C LEU A 204 -14.79 -7.80 12.16
N ASP A 205 -16.01 -8.11 12.60
CA ASP A 205 -16.60 -7.63 13.84
C ASP A 205 -15.73 -8.03 15.06
N GLY A 206 -15.42 -7.07 15.90
CA GLY A 206 -14.58 -7.24 17.08
C GLY A 206 -13.10 -7.52 16.78
N ALA A 207 -12.69 -7.60 15.51
CA ALA A 207 -11.30 -7.84 15.12
C ALA A 207 -10.56 -6.53 14.74
N ILE A 208 -11.21 -5.65 13.98
CA ILE A 208 -10.60 -4.40 13.49
C ILE A 208 -11.57 -3.23 13.56
N ASP A 209 -11.04 -2.02 13.51
CA ASP A 209 -11.78 -0.76 13.52
C ASP A 209 -11.64 0.00 12.20
N ILE A 210 -10.60 -0.29 11.42
CA ILE A 210 -10.25 0.39 10.17
C ILE A 210 -9.92 -0.64 9.10
N LEU A 211 -10.45 -0.43 7.91
CA LEU A 211 -10.22 -1.26 6.73
C LEU A 211 -9.10 -0.67 5.86
N MET A 212 -8.00 -1.41 5.69
CA MET A 212 -6.95 -1.02 4.76
C MET A 212 -7.31 -1.47 3.35
N LEU A 213 -7.46 -0.53 2.42
CA LEU A 213 -7.73 -0.82 1.02
C LEU A 213 -6.50 -0.56 0.17
N LYS A 214 -6.03 -1.59 -0.52
CA LYS A 214 -4.95 -1.50 -1.51
C LYS A 214 -5.50 -1.93 -2.87
N VAL A 215 -5.54 -1.00 -3.82
CA VAL A 215 -6.24 -1.20 -5.10
C VAL A 215 -5.76 -2.44 -5.84
N SER A 216 -4.44 -2.65 -5.92
CA SER A 216 -3.86 -3.74 -6.69
C SER A 216 -4.13 -5.13 -6.07
N PRO A 217 -3.78 -5.40 -4.79
CA PRO A 217 -4.04 -6.71 -4.20
C PRO A 217 -5.53 -7.01 -3.96
N LEU A 218 -6.41 -6.01 -4.02
CA LEU A 218 -7.86 -6.23 -3.89
C LEU A 218 -8.58 -6.41 -5.23
N GLY A 219 -7.91 -6.23 -6.37
CA GLY A 219 -8.49 -6.50 -7.69
C GLY A 219 -9.18 -5.31 -8.35
N GLY A 220 -8.74 -4.10 -8.04
CA GLY A 220 -9.19 -2.86 -8.68
C GLY A 220 -10.13 -2.01 -7.83
N ILE A 221 -10.48 -0.84 -8.36
CA ILE A 221 -11.29 0.18 -7.66
C ILE A 221 -12.68 -0.36 -7.35
N LYS A 222 -13.32 -0.98 -8.34
CA LYS A 222 -14.70 -1.47 -8.14
C LYS A 222 -14.75 -2.44 -6.96
N ARG A 223 -13.89 -3.45 -6.94
CA ARG A 223 -13.89 -4.48 -5.90
C ARG A 223 -13.51 -3.91 -4.52
N ALA A 224 -12.55 -2.99 -4.47
CA ALA A 224 -12.17 -2.31 -3.23
C ALA A 224 -13.34 -1.47 -2.67
N MET A 225 -14.09 -0.76 -3.51
CA MET A 225 -15.29 -0.02 -3.12
C MET A 225 -16.43 -0.94 -2.65
N ASP A 226 -16.65 -2.05 -3.33
CA ASP A 226 -17.66 -3.04 -2.93
C ASP A 226 -17.32 -3.61 -1.53
N LEU A 227 -16.03 -3.86 -1.22
CA LEU A 227 -15.58 -4.29 0.11
C LEU A 227 -15.80 -3.22 1.18
N ALA A 228 -15.54 -1.94 0.87
CA ALA A 228 -15.80 -0.83 1.79
C ALA A 228 -17.31 -0.74 2.14
N ILE A 229 -18.16 -0.87 1.14
CA ILE A 229 -19.63 -0.86 1.31
C ILE A 229 -20.11 -2.08 2.11
N HIS A 230 -19.52 -3.25 1.86
CA HIS A 230 -19.87 -4.50 2.53
C HIS A 230 -19.57 -4.47 4.03
N HIS A 231 -18.32 -4.12 4.38
CA HIS A 231 -17.86 -4.15 5.77
C HIS A 231 -18.26 -2.92 6.59
N LYS A 232 -18.57 -1.80 5.95
CA LYS A 232 -19.04 -0.55 6.60
C LYS A 232 -18.11 0.00 7.70
N LEU A 233 -16.82 -0.27 7.59
CA LEU A 233 -15.79 0.26 8.47
C LEU A 233 -15.17 1.55 7.89
N PRO A 234 -14.62 2.44 8.72
CA PRO A 234 -13.74 3.50 8.25
C PRO A 234 -12.60 2.95 7.39
N VAL A 235 -12.21 3.70 6.37
CA VAL A 235 -11.27 3.24 5.32
C VAL A 235 -10.00 4.06 5.34
N VAL A 236 -8.87 3.39 5.18
CA VAL A 236 -7.60 3.99 4.75
C VAL A 236 -7.19 3.37 3.42
N VAL A 237 -7.01 4.19 2.40
CA VAL A 237 -6.43 3.70 1.14
C VAL A 237 -4.91 3.71 1.25
N SER A 238 -4.28 2.61 0.89
CA SER A 238 -2.83 2.44 0.99
C SER A 238 -2.28 1.82 -0.30
N SER A 239 -0.97 1.71 -0.37
CA SER A 239 -0.23 1.13 -1.49
C SER A 239 0.48 -0.15 -1.08
N ALA A 240 0.90 -0.91 -2.08
CA ALA A 240 1.78 -2.06 -1.96
C ALA A 240 3.11 -1.81 -2.70
N LEU A 241 3.62 -0.57 -2.61
CA LEU A 241 4.86 -0.13 -3.24
C LEU A 241 4.77 -0.18 -4.79
N GLU A 242 3.67 0.35 -5.32
CA GLU A 242 3.46 0.51 -6.76
C GLU A 242 4.25 1.72 -7.29
N SER A 243 4.53 1.68 -8.60
CA SER A 243 5.04 2.84 -9.35
C SER A 243 3.98 3.95 -9.47
N ALA A 244 4.34 5.04 -10.09
CA ALA A 244 3.42 6.16 -10.37
C ALA A 244 2.12 5.70 -11.07
N VAL A 245 2.14 4.62 -11.83
CA VAL A 245 0.95 4.06 -12.48
C VAL A 245 -0.03 3.49 -11.45
N GLY A 246 0.43 2.59 -10.58
CA GLY A 246 -0.44 2.01 -9.56
C GLY A 246 -0.81 3.00 -8.46
N ILE A 247 0.08 3.94 -8.11
CA ILE A 247 -0.26 5.05 -7.20
C ILE A 247 -1.37 5.91 -7.78
N SER A 248 -1.35 6.22 -9.09
CA SER A 248 -2.45 6.97 -9.75
C SER A 248 -3.78 6.23 -9.62
N HIS A 249 -3.77 4.90 -9.74
CA HIS A 249 -4.95 4.06 -9.55
C HIS A 249 -5.42 4.05 -8.08
N GLY A 250 -4.49 4.00 -7.12
CA GLY A 250 -4.77 4.14 -5.69
C GLY A 250 -5.36 5.52 -5.32
N LEU A 251 -4.83 6.60 -5.90
CA LEU A 251 -5.38 7.96 -5.74
C LEU A 251 -6.81 8.04 -6.29
N ALA A 252 -7.06 7.40 -7.42
CA ALA A 252 -8.39 7.32 -8.02
C ALA A 252 -9.38 6.54 -7.14
N LEU A 253 -8.95 5.49 -6.45
CA LEU A 253 -9.75 4.80 -5.43
C LEU A 253 -10.03 5.75 -4.26
N ALA A 254 -8.99 6.36 -3.66
CA ALA A 254 -9.14 7.25 -2.51
C ALA A 254 -10.07 8.44 -2.79
N ALA A 255 -10.01 8.97 -4.01
CA ALA A 255 -10.86 10.07 -4.45
C ALA A 255 -12.35 9.71 -4.56
N ARG A 256 -12.70 8.43 -4.53
CA ARG A 256 -14.08 7.91 -4.62
C ARG A 256 -14.65 7.44 -3.31
N VAL A 257 -13.80 7.22 -2.29
CA VAL A 257 -14.26 6.85 -0.95
C VAL A 257 -15.08 8.02 -0.38
N PRO A 258 -16.36 7.85 -0.03
CA PRO A 258 -17.21 8.97 0.42
C PRO A 258 -16.65 9.67 1.65
N ASN A 259 -16.32 8.91 2.69
CA ASN A 259 -15.74 9.42 3.95
C ASN A 259 -14.28 8.99 4.04
N LEU A 260 -13.37 9.93 3.78
CA LEU A 260 -11.93 9.71 3.83
C LEU A 260 -11.36 10.46 5.05
N ASP A 261 -11.53 9.86 6.23
CA ASP A 261 -11.22 10.49 7.52
C ASP A 261 -9.72 10.46 7.85
N TYR A 262 -8.95 9.64 7.14
CA TYR A 262 -7.53 9.41 7.39
C TYR A 262 -6.69 9.82 6.18
N ALA A 263 -5.48 10.34 6.43
CA ALA A 263 -4.46 10.45 5.39
C ALA A 263 -4.16 9.07 4.80
N CYS A 264 -3.93 8.99 3.48
CA CYS A 264 -3.74 7.73 2.76
C CYS A 264 -2.27 7.29 2.71
N GLY A 265 -2.03 5.98 2.70
CA GLY A 265 -0.68 5.40 2.54
C GLY A 265 -0.23 5.37 1.06
N LEU A 266 -0.47 6.45 0.32
CA LEU A 266 -0.20 6.56 -1.12
C LEU A 266 1.07 7.37 -1.44
N GLY A 267 1.81 7.78 -0.42
CA GLY A 267 3.07 8.53 -0.59
C GLY A 267 4.30 7.65 -0.85
N THR A 268 4.15 6.35 -1.10
CA THR A 268 5.29 5.44 -1.28
C THR A 268 6.09 5.66 -2.56
N SER A 269 5.56 6.43 -3.53
CA SER A 269 6.35 6.92 -4.68
C SER A 269 7.60 7.71 -4.25
N ALA A 270 7.56 8.39 -3.11
CA ALA A 270 8.71 9.10 -2.55
C ALA A 270 9.89 8.18 -2.16
N LEU A 271 9.65 6.88 -2.00
CA LEU A 271 10.70 5.90 -1.70
C LEU A 271 11.50 5.45 -2.93
N PHE A 272 11.03 5.78 -4.14
CA PHE A 272 11.76 5.50 -5.37
C PHE A 272 12.80 6.59 -5.65
N ASN A 273 13.99 6.17 -6.04
CA ASN A 273 15.01 7.11 -6.53
C ASN A 273 14.62 7.64 -7.92
N GLN A 274 14.03 6.78 -8.74
CA GLN A 274 13.48 7.10 -10.06
C GLN A 274 12.21 6.28 -10.26
N ASP A 275 11.21 6.89 -10.89
CA ASP A 275 9.94 6.26 -11.23
C ASP A 275 9.58 6.60 -12.69
N VAL A 276 8.53 6.04 -13.21
CA VAL A 276 8.03 6.29 -14.58
C VAL A 276 7.37 7.66 -14.74
N SER A 277 7.06 8.32 -13.65
CA SER A 277 6.51 9.69 -13.61
C SER A 277 6.80 10.33 -12.26
N ASP A 278 6.91 11.64 -12.22
CA ASP A 278 7.02 12.39 -10.98
C ASP A 278 5.63 12.61 -10.35
N ILE A 279 5.48 12.20 -9.09
CA ILE A 279 4.28 12.41 -8.27
C ILE A 279 4.62 13.34 -7.11
N PRO A 280 4.48 14.66 -7.30
CA PRO A 280 4.86 15.61 -6.26
C PRO A 280 3.92 15.56 -5.05
N ILE A 281 4.52 15.55 -3.86
CA ILE A 281 3.82 15.76 -2.60
C ILE A 281 3.84 17.26 -2.31
N ILE A 282 2.67 17.88 -2.18
CA ILE A 282 2.53 19.30 -1.93
C ILE A 282 1.67 19.50 -0.69
N SER A 283 2.24 20.11 0.34
CA SER A 283 1.54 20.35 1.62
C SER A 283 0.85 19.12 2.17
N GLY A 284 1.54 17.98 2.17
CA GLY A 284 1.04 16.72 2.71
C GLY A 284 0.00 15.99 1.85
N ALA A 285 -0.19 16.40 0.60
CA ALA A 285 -1.18 15.81 -0.29
C ALA A 285 -0.64 15.56 -1.70
N ILE A 286 -1.29 14.67 -2.43
CA ILE A 286 -1.04 14.37 -3.84
C ILE A 286 -2.31 14.71 -4.64
N LYS A 287 -2.15 15.40 -5.78
CA LYS A 287 -3.27 15.70 -6.69
C LYS A 287 -3.79 14.45 -7.38
N VAL A 288 -5.12 14.37 -7.51
CA VAL A 288 -5.78 13.28 -8.25
C VAL A 288 -5.80 13.64 -9.74
N LYS A 289 -4.92 13.01 -10.48
CA LYS A 289 -4.83 13.17 -11.94
C LYS A 289 -4.12 11.95 -12.54
N ASN A 290 -4.20 11.80 -13.85
CA ASN A 290 -3.30 10.91 -14.57
C ASN A 290 -1.92 11.57 -14.65
N TYR A 291 -0.91 10.87 -14.18
CA TYR A 291 0.49 11.27 -14.27
C TYR A 291 1.05 10.73 -15.60
N PRO A 292 1.56 11.58 -16.48
CA PRO A 292 2.06 11.14 -17.78
C PRO A 292 3.32 10.30 -17.59
N ILE A 293 3.35 9.14 -18.24
CA ILE A 293 4.51 8.27 -18.21
C ILE A 293 5.60 8.86 -19.11
N GLU A 294 6.80 8.97 -18.57
CA GLU A 294 7.98 9.41 -19.29
C GLU A 294 8.65 8.22 -19.98
N ILE A 295 8.56 8.18 -21.30
CA ILE A 295 9.12 7.07 -22.11
C ILE A 295 10.61 6.86 -21.84
N VAL A 296 11.36 7.93 -21.62
CA VAL A 296 12.80 7.85 -21.29
C VAL A 296 13.05 7.10 -19.99
N GLN A 297 12.14 7.16 -19.01
CA GLN A 297 12.25 6.41 -17.76
C GLN A 297 11.94 4.92 -17.99
N ILE A 298 10.95 4.62 -18.84
CA ILE A 298 10.70 3.23 -19.25
C ILE A 298 11.96 2.65 -19.87
N GLU A 299 12.52 3.29 -20.91
CA GLU A 299 13.71 2.81 -21.62
C GLU A 299 14.92 2.62 -20.71
N ARG A 300 15.09 3.49 -19.70
CA ARG A 300 16.18 3.43 -18.72
C ARG A 300 16.09 2.24 -17.79
N HIS A 301 14.90 1.87 -17.38
CA HIS A 301 14.67 0.85 -16.35
C HIS A 301 14.11 -0.46 -16.87
N GLU A 302 13.91 -0.56 -18.20
CA GLU A 302 13.31 -1.74 -18.83
C GLU A 302 14.20 -2.98 -18.71
N LEU A 303 13.64 -4.04 -18.16
CA LEU A 303 14.25 -5.35 -18.09
C LEU A 303 14.17 -6.06 -19.45
N LYS A 304 15.20 -6.82 -19.77
CA LYS A 304 15.33 -7.57 -21.04
C LYS A 304 15.71 -9.03 -20.75
N GLY A 305 15.75 -9.84 -21.83
CA GLY A 305 16.20 -11.23 -21.78
C GLY A 305 15.36 -12.09 -20.82
N GLU A 306 16.03 -12.97 -20.09
CA GLU A 306 15.37 -13.98 -19.24
C GLU A 306 14.42 -13.39 -18.19
N ARG A 307 14.73 -12.22 -17.64
CA ARG A 307 13.88 -11.61 -16.63
C ARG A 307 12.58 -11.05 -17.22
N LEU A 308 12.61 -10.47 -18.40
CA LEU A 308 11.43 -10.09 -19.14
C LEU A 308 10.57 -11.32 -19.46
N GLU A 309 11.17 -12.41 -19.94
CA GLU A 309 10.44 -13.65 -20.26
C GLU A 309 9.83 -14.30 -19.01
N TRP A 310 10.49 -14.21 -17.86
CA TRP A 310 9.91 -14.66 -16.59
C TRP A 310 8.60 -13.93 -16.28
N TRP A 311 8.56 -12.59 -16.43
CA TRP A 311 7.36 -11.79 -16.20
C TRP A 311 6.27 -12.06 -17.26
N ARG A 312 6.63 -12.23 -18.53
CA ARG A 312 5.70 -12.63 -19.59
C ARG A 312 5.02 -13.96 -19.26
N ASN A 313 5.81 -14.94 -18.87
CA ASN A 313 5.30 -16.25 -18.47
C ASN A 313 4.42 -16.18 -17.23
N ARG A 314 4.79 -15.34 -16.23
CA ARG A 314 3.99 -15.13 -15.03
C ARG A 314 2.63 -14.51 -15.37
N ILE A 315 2.61 -13.45 -16.16
CA ILE A 315 1.36 -12.82 -16.62
C ILE A 315 0.50 -13.86 -17.35
N SER A 316 1.06 -14.64 -18.25
CA SER A 316 0.32 -15.67 -18.99
C SER A 316 -0.29 -16.74 -18.07
N ARG A 317 0.46 -17.23 -17.08
CA ARG A 317 -0.07 -18.18 -16.10
C ARG A 317 -1.19 -17.58 -15.25
N VAL A 318 -0.98 -16.37 -14.72
CA VAL A 318 -1.99 -15.66 -13.90
C VAL A 318 -3.23 -15.34 -14.73
N TRP A 319 -3.06 -14.97 -16.00
CA TRP A 319 -4.17 -14.72 -16.94
C TRP A 319 -5.07 -15.94 -17.10
N ASN A 320 -4.47 -17.13 -17.21
CA ASN A 320 -5.20 -18.39 -17.36
C ASN A 320 -5.98 -18.79 -16.07
N LEU A 321 -5.70 -18.16 -14.94
CA LEU A 321 -6.50 -18.36 -13.71
C LEU A 321 -7.79 -17.53 -13.69
N ARG A 322 -7.92 -16.54 -14.58
CA ARG A 322 -9.12 -15.72 -14.70
C ARG A 322 -10.31 -16.60 -15.13
N ARG A 323 -11.43 -16.43 -14.46
CA ARG A 323 -12.67 -17.05 -14.95
C ARG A 323 -13.14 -16.30 -16.20
N PRO A 324 -13.62 -17.00 -17.23
CA PRO A 324 -14.29 -16.33 -18.34
C PRO A 324 -15.42 -15.46 -17.79
N ALA A 325 -15.53 -14.23 -18.31
CA ALA A 325 -16.59 -13.29 -17.95
C ALA A 325 -17.97 -13.79 -18.41
#